data_1bdd2666b721d3c3de0363e7031d1a22
#
_entry.id   1bdd2666b721d3c3de0363e7031d1a22
#
_cell.length_a   1.000
_cell.length_b   1.000
_cell.length_c   1.000
_cell.angle_alpha   90.00
_cell.angle_beta   90.00
_cell.angle_gamma   90.00
#
_symmetry.space_group_name_H-M   'P 1'
#
loop_
_entity.id
_entity.type
_entity.pdbx_description
1 polymer ?
#
loop_
_entity_poly.entity_id
_entity_poly.type
_entity_poly.pdbx_seq_one_letter_code
_entity_poly.pdbx_strand_id
1 'polypeptide(L)'
;KEYLLFGNLEKRQYELLIYNVKSQNLHKRIPLEKEGPNGVPAIWGCIPFHDSKNFLISQHNAGRTTIIDREGNVVRHYNMKHNGKNKLWADCRYGTSFFHMPSFTRDSIVYFSNGIFIQYKINQRLNRDNWKIIPMFNSLNLKNGHVGTLPIKYPDIFEDDVRTPAGGGYVFSYDYNYRQDRLVCSFTGYDSIMVTDDLKQVRWYNGKSRYLKSMRPKVYEANDFDWLRESLESPSYHNIMYDKYRDVYYRIVRHPYELKANESHYDDPNGREFSVIIFDKDLNIIGETKFPGNKYFYKMSF
;
A
#
# COMPACT_ATOMS: atom_id res chain seq x y z
N LYS A 1 17.24 -15.94 -10.01
CA LYS A 1 16.93 -15.13 -11.22
C LYS A 1 15.89 -14.11 -10.77
N GLU A 2 16.14 -12.82 -11.08
CA GLU A 2 15.21 -11.76 -10.75
C GLU A 2 14.35 -11.43 -11.96
N TYR A 3 13.06 -11.29 -11.71
CA TYR A 3 12.09 -10.92 -12.73
C TYR A 3 11.26 -9.74 -12.23
N LEU A 4 10.91 -8.82 -13.12
CA LEU A 4 9.90 -7.78 -12.91
C LEU A 4 8.61 -8.25 -13.56
N LEU A 5 7.51 -8.05 -12.86
CA LEU A 5 6.17 -8.36 -13.32
C LEU A 5 5.37 -7.08 -13.51
N PHE A 6 4.80 -6.89 -14.68
CA PHE A 6 3.94 -5.77 -15.02
C PHE A 6 2.58 -6.27 -15.49
N GLY A 7 1.52 -5.62 -15.07
CA GLY A 7 0.20 -5.78 -15.67
C GLY A 7 0.01 -4.76 -16.79
N ASN A 8 -0.23 -5.22 -18.00
CA ASN A 8 -0.68 -4.36 -19.11
C ASN A 8 -2.21 -4.39 -19.14
N LEU A 9 -2.83 -3.23 -18.97
CA LEU A 9 -4.28 -3.07 -18.85
C LEU A 9 -4.88 -2.31 -20.03
N GLU A 10 -4.22 -2.33 -21.19
CA GLU A 10 -4.75 -1.65 -22.37
C GLU A 10 -6.14 -2.19 -22.77
N LYS A 11 -6.96 -1.30 -23.31
CA LYS A 11 -8.44 -1.40 -23.43
C LYS A 11 -9.02 -2.71 -23.98
N ARG A 12 -8.24 -3.54 -24.63
CA ARG A 12 -8.76 -4.77 -25.27
C ARG A 12 -8.08 -6.06 -24.81
N GLN A 13 -6.90 -5.99 -24.23
CA GLN A 13 -6.15 -7.19 -23.88
C GLN A 13 -5.47 -7.02 -22.53
N TYR A 14 -5.81 -7.88 -21.58
CA TYR A 14 -5.08 -7.98 -20.31
C TYR A 14 -3.96 -8.97 -20.46
N GLU A 15 -2.77 -8.58 -20.06
CA GLU A 15 -1.63 -9.47 -20.07
C GLU A 15 -0.69 -9.17 -18.90
N LEU A 16 0.01 -10.20 -18.45
CA LEU A 16 1.13 -10.05 -17.54
C LEU A 16 2.42 -10.11 -18.34
N LEU A 17 3.28 -9.13 -18.14
CA LEU A 17 4.58 -9.03 -18.76
C LEU A 17 5.65 -9.36 -17.75
N ILE A 18 6.46 -10.37 -18.05
CA ILE A 18 7.56 -10.82 -17.18
C ILE A 18 8.86 -10.42 -17.84
N TYR A 19 9.62 -9.55 -17.21
CA TYR A 19 10.94 -9.12 -17.70
C TYR A 19 12.05 -9.75 -16.85
N ASN A 20 13.08 -10.21 -17.52
CA ASN A 20 14.31 -10.63 -16.84
C ASN A 20 15.16 -9.41 -16.54
N VAL A 21 15.43 -9.15 -15.25
CA VAL A 21 16.18 -7.97 -14.80
C VAL A 21 17.61 -7.96 -15.33
N LYS A 22 18.27 -9.13 -15.36
CA LYS A 22 19.67 -9.22 -15.78
C LYS A 22 19.86 -8.98 -17.28
N SER A 23 18.99 -9.57 -18.11
CA SER A 23 19.07 -9.40 -19.57
C SER A 23 18.31 -8.17 -20.09
N GLN A 24 17.53 -7.52 -19.22
CA GLN A 24 16.66 -6.38 -19.55
C GLN A 24 15.66 -6.65 -20.70
N ASN A 25 15.33 -7.91 -20.92
CA ASN A 25 14.46 -8.33 -22.01
C ASN A 25 13.14 -8.88 -21.48
N LEU A 26 12.08 -8.73 -22.28
CA LEU A 26 10.82 -9.41 -22.04
C LEU A 26 11.04 -10.92 -22.07
N HIS A 27 10.77 -11.59 -20.96
CA HIS A 27 10.94 -13.02 -20.81
C HIS A 27 9.69 -13.81 -21.22
N LYS A 28 8.51 -13.30 -20.82
CA LYS A 28 7.24 -13.96 -21.12
C LYS A 28 6.08 -12.97 -21.14
N ARG A 29 5.11 -13.20 -22.04
CA ARG A 29 3.77 -12.61 -22.01
C ARG A 29 2.77 -13.68 -21.61
N ILE A 30 1.86 -13.35 -20.69
CA ILE A 30 0.77 -14.21 -20.26
C ILE A 30 -0.52 -13.47 -20.59
N PRO A 31 -1.22 -13.83 -21.66
CA PRO A 31 -2.51 -13.25 -21.97
C PRO A 31 -3.54 -13.69 -20.93
N LEU A 32 -4.46 -12.80 -20.57
CA LEU A 32 -5.53 -13.06 -19.63
C LEU A 32 -6.87 -12.81 -20.30
N GLU A 33 -7.76 -13.78 -20.17
CA GLU A 33 -9.14 -13.64 -20.61
C GLU A 33 -9.93 -12.72 -19.68
N LYS A 34 -10.80 -11.87 -20.22
CA LYS A 34 -11.67 -11.01 -19.42
C LYS A 34 -12.94 -11.73 -18.97
N GLU A 35 -13.39 -12.68 -19.75
CA GLU A 35 -14.66 -13.38 -19.60
C GLU A 35 -14.45 -14.90 -19.73
N GLY A 36 -15.48 -15.67 -19.40
CA GLY A 36 -15.43 -17.12 -19.47
C GLY A 36 -14.86 -17.79 -18.21
N PRO A 37 -14.66 -19.12 -18.25
CA PRO A 37 -14.17 -19.91 -17.12
C PRO A 37 -12.81 -19.46 -16.60
N ASN A 38 -11.94 -18.99 -17.50
CA ASN A 38 -10.63 -18.42 -17.19
C ASN A 38 -10.66 -16.88 -17.04
N GLY A 39 -11.84 -16.29 -16.93
CA GLY A 39 -12.01 -14.84 -16.91
C GLY A 39 -11.40 -14.17 -15.69
N VAL A 40 -10.57 -13.17 -15.96
CA VAL A 40 -9.99 -12.24 -14.97
C VAL A 40 -10.42 -10.83 -15.34
N PRO A 41 -11.67 -10.43 -15.02
CA PRO A 41 -12.31 -9.22 -15.55
C PRO A 41 -11.68 -7.90 -15.11
N ALA A 42 -10.91 -7.91 -14.02
CA ALA A 42 -10.20 -6.73 -13.55
C ALA A 42 -8.92 -7.14 -12.83
N ILE A 43 -7.83 -6.46 -13.13
CA ILE A 43 -6.55 -6.63 -12.42
C ILE A 43 -6.25 -5.32 -11.71
N TRP A 44 -6.18 -5.37 -10.37
CA TRP A 44 -5.77 -4.24 -9.54
C TRP A 44 -4.42 -4.47 -8.88
N GLY A 45 -3.99 -5.70 -8.84
CA GLY A 45 -2.69 -6.10 -8.35
C GLY A 45 -2.39 -7.53 -8.73
N CYS A 46 -1.14 -7.79 -9.06
CA CYS A 46 -0.65 -9.12 -9.33
C CYS A 46 0.59 -9.38 -8.48
N ILE A 47 0.62 -10.51 -7.81
CA ILE A 47 1.71 -10.89 -6.93
C ILE A 47 2.24 -12.22 -7.40
N PRO A 48 3.56 -12.33 -7.67
CA PRO A 48 4.17 -13.61 -7.86
C PRO A 48 4.08 -14.41 -6.56
N PHE A 49 3.68 -15.67 -6.66
CA PHE A 49 3.80 -16.57 -5.53
C PHE A 49 5.28 -16.81 -5.16
N HIS A 50 5.51 -17.04 -3.89
CA HIS A 50 6.84 -17.38 -3.39
C HIS A 50 7.43 -18.64 -4.05
N ASP A 51 6.59 -19.57 -4.52
CA ASP A 51 7.01 -20.77 -5.25
C ASP A 51 7.27 -20.53 -6.75
N SER A 52 7.10 -19.33 -7.22
CA SER A 52 7.28 -18.90 -8.62
C SER A 52 6.48 -19.67 -9.67
N LYS A 53 5.52 -20.51 -9.29
CA LYS A 53 4.71 -21.31 -10.24
C LYS A 53 3.41 -20.65 -10.62
N ASN A 54 2.83 -19.88 -9.71
CA ASN A 54 1.53 -19.26 -9.86
C ASN A 54 1.59 -17.76 -9.61
N PHE A 55 0.55 -17.04 -10.06
CA PHE A 55 0.33 -15.65 -9.77
C PHE A 55 -0.99 -15.48 -9.04
N LEU A 56 -1.01 -14.61 -8.05
CA LEU A 56 -2.22 -14.21 -7.36
C LEU A 56 -2.67 -12.87 -7.90
N ILE A 57 -3.88 -12.80 -8.40
CA ILE A 57 -4.49 -11.60 -8.95
C ILE A 57 -5.60 -11.14 -8.03
N SER A 58 -5.48 -9.93 -7.54
CA SER A 58 -6.52 -9.29 -6.75
C SER A 58 -7.51 -8.56 -7.68
N GLN A 59 -8.79 -8.88 -7.53
CA GLN A 59 -9.90 -8.30 -8.28
C GLN A 59 -10.77 -7.48 -7.31
N HIS A 60 -10.30 -6.30 -6.99
CA HIS A 60 -10.84 -5.44 -5.96
C HIS A 60 -12.37 -5.23 -6.07
N ASN A 61 -12.84 -4.78 -7.23
CA ASN A 61 -14.26 -4.47 -7.43
C ASN A 61 -15.16 -5.71 -7.40
N ALA A 62 -14.61 -6.88 -7.66
CA ALA A 62 -15.34 -8.15 -7.64
C ALA A 62 -15.36 -8.82 -6.27
N GLY A 63 -14.56 -8.32 -5.29
CA GLY A 63 -14.35 -9.01 -4.02
C GLY A 63 -13.81 -10.42 -4.20
N ARG A 64 -12.92 -10.60 -5.18
CA ARG A 64 -12.38 -11.90 -5.59
C ARG A 64 -10.87 -11.84 -5.66
N THR A 65 -10.24 -12.94 -5.34
CA THR A 65 -8.82 -13.20 -5.59
C THR A 65 -8.71 -14.46 -6.44
N THR A 66 -7.90 -14.40 -7.49
CA THR A 66 -7.75 -15.49 -8.45
C THR A 66 -6.30 -15.94 -8.49
N ILE A 67 -6.08 -17.25 -8.44
CA ILE A 67 -4.78 -17.86 -8.73
C ILE A 67 -4.80 -18.27 -10.19
N ILE A 68 -3.78 -17.87 -10.93
CA ILE A 68 -3.48 -18.32 -12.28
C ILE A 68 -2.13 -19.04 -12.32
N ASP A 69 -1.99 -19.97 -13.25
CA ASP A 69 -0.70 -20.57 -13.56
C ASP A 69 0.18 -19.66 -14.44
N ARG A 70 1.33 -20.13 -14.84
CA ARG A 70 2.25 -19.40 -15.71
C ARG A 70 1.77 -19.27 -17.15
N GLU A 71 0.80 -20.04 -17.54
CA GLU A 71 0.16 -20.02 -18.86
C GLU A 71 -1.04 -19.06 -18.90
N GLY A 72 -1.51 -18.59 -17.74
CA GLY A 72 -2.66 -17.70 -17.61
C GLY A 72 -3.96 -18.42 -17.31
N ASN A 73 -3.94 -19.75 -17.15
CA ASN A 73 -5.13 -20.51 -16.81
C ASN A 73 -5.50 -20.30 -15.35
N VAL A 74 -6.79 -20.18 -15.09
CA VAL A 74 -7.28 -20.06 -13.72
C VAL A 74 -7.15 -21.40 -12.99
N VAL A 75 -6.36 -21.41 -11.93
CA VAL A 75 -6.21 -22.55 -11.04
C VAL A 75 -7.32 -22.54 -9.98
N ARG A 76 -7.62 -21.37 -9.42
CA ARG A 76 -8.61 -21.24 -8.35
C ARG A 76 -9.09 -19.81 -8.17
N HIS A 77 -10.38 -19.68 -7.85
CA HIS A 77 -10.99 -18.46 -7.39
C HIS A 77 -11.25 -18.53 -5.88
N TYR A 78 -11.04 -17.41 -5.19
CA TYR A 78 -11.42 -17.22 -3.81
C TYR A 78 -12.38 -16.05 -3.71
N ASN A 79 -13.51 -16.26 -3.03
CA ASN A 79 -14.43 -15.18 -2.69
C ASN A 79 -13.90 -14.51 -1.41
N MET A 80 -13.55 -13.24 -1.53
CA MET A 80 -13.01 -12.44 -0.44
C MET A 80 -14.09 -11.72 0.36
N LYS A 81 -15.38 -11.91 0.02
CA LYS A 81 -16.45 -11.25 0.75
C LYS A 81 -16.49 -11.75 2.19
N HIS A 82 -16.36 -10.85 3.12
CA HIS A 82 -16.55 -11.14 4.53
C HIS A 82 -18.02 -11.43 4.82
N ASN A 83 -18.33 -12.59 5.39
CA ASN A 83 -19.68 -12.92 5.89
C ASN A 83 -19.98 -12.24 7.24
N GLY A 84 -19.22 -11.20 7.59
CA GLY A 84 -19.34 -10.50 8.87
C GLY A 84 -20.59 -9.63 8.95
N LYS A 85 -21.24 -9.65 10.12
CA LYS A 85 -22.42 -8.82 10.43
C LYS A 85 -22.15 -7.31 10.46
N ASN A 86 -20.88 -6.90 10.38
CA ASN A 86 -20.48 -5.51 10.47
C ASN A 86 -20.40 -4.88 9.06
N LYS A 87 -21.35 -3.98 8.73
CA LYS A 87 -21.39 -3.27 7.46
C LYS A 87 -20.10 -2.50 7.15
N LEU A 88 -19.42 -1.95 8.14
CA LEU A 88 -18.15 -1.27 7.99
C LEU A 88 -17.07 -2.19 7.40
N TRP A 89 -17.10 -3.48 7.71
CA TRP A 89 -16.15 -4.45 7.18
C TRP A 89 -16.52 -4.92 5.78
N ALA A 90 -17.81 -4.94 5.45
CA ALA A 90 -18.28 -5.29 4.11
C ALA A 90 -17.89 -4.23 3.07
N ASP A 91 -17.77 -2.97 3.49
CA ASP A 91 -17.33 -1.85 2.65
C ASP A 91 -15.80 -1.68 2.64
N CYS A 92 -15.06 -2.38 3.53
CA CYS A 92 -13.61 -2.47 3.48
C CYS A 92 -13.21 -3.28 2.25
N ARG A 93 -12.92 -2.58 1.18
CA ARG A 93 -12.48 -3.18 -0.07
C ARG A 93 -11.16 -3.88 0.15
N TYR A 94 -11.11 -5.16 -0.17
CA TYR A 94 -9.94 -6.00 0.01
C TYR A 94 -8.73 -5.38 -0.66
N GLY A 95 -7.66 -5.29 0.12
CA GLY A 95 -6.44 -4.62 -0.31
C GLY A 95 -5.94 -5.17 -1.62
N THR A 96 -5.59 -4.26 -2.46
CA THR A 96 -4.85 -4.53 -3.67
C THR A 96 -3.38 -4.41 -3.36
N SER A 97 -2.57 -5.13 -4.08
CA SER A 97 -1.13 -4.92 -4.07
C SER A 97 -0.83 -3.60 -4.79
N PHE A 98 -0.87 -2.50 -4.05
CA PHE A 98 -0.30 -1.24 -4.52
C PHE A 98 1.20 -1.21 -4.20
N PHE A 99 1.95 -0.35 -4.88
CA PHE A 99 3.40 -0.20 -4.70
C PHE A 99 3.85 -0.05 -3.24
N HIS A 100 3.03 0.54 -2.40
CA HIS A 100 3.33 0.84 -1.00
C HIS A 100 2.58 -0.05 -0.01
N MET A 101 1.81 -1.01 -0.51
CA MET A 101 1.08 -2.00 0.28
C MET A 101 1.11 -3.35 -0.44
N PRO A 102 2.29 -3.94 -0.63
CA PRO A 102 2.43 -5.22 -1.30
C PRO A 102 1.82 -6.32 -0.44
N SER A 103 1.00 -7.18 -1.03
CA SER A 103 0.59 -8.37 -0.30
C SER A 103 1.80 -9.25 -0.02
N PHE A 104 1.78 -9.92 1.12
CA PHE A 104 2.85 -10.84 1.51
C PHE A 104 2.28 -12.20 1.90
N THR A 105 3.14 -13.21 1.88
CA THR A 105 2.76 -14.58 2.22
C THR A 105 3.59 -15.08 3.39
N ARG A 106 2.93 -15.78 4.31
CA ARG A 106 3.57 -16.54 5.39
C ARG A 106 2.83 -17.87 5.52
N ASP A 107 3.51 -18.97 5.48
CA ASP A 107 2.94 -20.34 5.61
C ASP A 107 1.88 -20.55 4.55
N SER A 108 1.40 -20.53 3.72
CA SER A 108 0.21 -20.70 2.85
C SER A 108 -0.91 -19.70 3.13
N ILE A 109 -0.61 -18.62 3.86
CA ILE A 109 -1.56 -17.55 4.10
C ILE A 109 -1.07 -16.30 3.36
N VAL A 110 -1.95 -15.70 2.58
CA VAL A 110 -1.71 -14.39 1.94
C VAL A 110 -2.34 -13.33 2.80
N TYR A 111 -1.60 -12.27 3.04
CA TYR A 111 -2.04 -11.10 3.78
C TYR A 111 -2.17 -9.91 2.85
N PHE A 112 -3.27 -9.19 2.98
CA PHE A 112 -3.58 -8.00 2.20
C PHE A 112 -3.85 -6.85 3.15
N SER A 113 -3.42 -5.66 2.80
CA SER A 113 -3.88 -4.50 3.54
C SER A 113 -5.40 -4.39 3.42
N ASN A 114 -6.02 -4.11 4.54
CA ASN A 114 -7.38 -3.63 4.56
C ASN A 114 -7.31 -2.12 4.30
N GLY A 115 -7.04 -1.78 3.05
CA GLY A 115 -7.00 -0.39 2.62
C GLY A 115 -8.40 0.18 2.78
N ILE A 116 -8.59 0.94 3.84
CA ILE A 116 -9.78 1.76 3.93
C ILE A 116 -9.61 2.80 2.84
N PHE A 117 -10.19 2.52 1.68
CA PHE A 117 -10.61 3.60 0.82
C PHE A 117 -11.67 4.32 1.62
N ILE A 118 -11.25 5.34 2.33
CA ILE A 118 -12.17 6.33 2.83
C ILE A 118 -12.77 6.92 1.56
N GLN A 119 -13.83 6.26 1.05
CA GLN A 119 -14.75 6.96 0.20
C GLN A 119 -15.30 8.06 1.12
N TYR A 120 -14.73 9.23 0.96
CA TYR A 120 -15.33 10.45 1.43
C TYR A 120 -16.71 10.59 0.77
N LYS A 121 -17.66 9.89 1.32
CA LYS A 121 -19.00 10.42 1.35
C LYS A 121 -18.87 11.55 2.35
N ILE A 122 -18.88 12.75 1.85
CA ILE A 122 -18.68 14.06 2.48
C ILE A 122 -19.30 14.20 3.89
N ASN A 123 -20.14 13.28 4.33
CA ASN A 123 -20.88 13.29 5.57
C ASN A 123 -20.63 12.12 6.53
N GLN A 124 -19.72 11.21 6.24
CA GLN A 124 -19.41 10.10 7.16
C GLN A 124 -17.94 10.18 7.61
N ARG A 125 -17.70 10.99 8.62
CA ARG A 125 -16.45 10.95 9.38
C ARG A 125 -16.33 9.57 10.00
N LEU A 126 -15.24 8.85 9.70
CA LEU A 126 -14.85 7.71 10.51
C LEU A 126 -14.48 8.28 11.88
N ASN A 127 -15.30 8.00 12.87
CA ASN A 127 -14.99 8.40 14.23
C ASN A 127 -13.90 7.51 14.82
N ARG A 128 -13.29 7.95 15.91
CA ARG A 128 -12.23 7.24 16.64
C ARG A 128 -12.59 5.78 16.96
N ASP A 129 -13.84 5.51 17.28
CA ASP A 129 -14.29 4.18 17.66
C ASP A 129 -14.28 3.22 16.45
N ASN A 130 -14.55 3.73 15.26
CA ASN A 130 -14.47 2.94 14.03
C ASN A 130 -13.04 2.51 13.71
N TRP A 131 -12.05 3.37 13.89
CA TRP A 131 -10.65 3.03 13.67
C TRP A 131 -10.15 1.92 14.60
N LYS A 132 -10.60 1.92 15.86
CA LYS A 132 -10.23 0.91 16.87
C LYS A 132 -10.71 -0.49 16.55
N ILE A 133 -11.79 -0.63 15.78
CA ILE A 133 -12.38 -1.94 15.45
C ILE A 133 -11.96 -2.49 14.10
N ILE A 134 -11.48 -1.64 13.20
CA ILE A 134 -11.11 -2.05 11.84
C ILE A 134 -9.74 -2.72 11.85
N PRO A 135 -9.62 -3.99 11.38
CA PRO A 135 -8.33 -4.64 11.24
C PRO A 135 -7.53 -4.01 10.10
N MET A 136 -6.22 -3.87 10.27
CA MET A 136 -5.35 -3.34 9.22
C MET A 136 -5.14 -4.33 8.06
N PHE A 137 -5.27 -5.61 8.32
CA PHE A 137 -4.97 -6.66 7.37
C PHE A 137 -6.06 -7.73 7.32
N ASN A 138 -6.37 -8.16 6.11
CA ASN A 138 -7.12 -9.36 5.83
C ASN A 138 -6.16 -10.51 5.50
N SER A 139 -6.60 -11.74 5.71
CA SER A 139 -5.84 -12.94 5.40
C SER A 139 -6.66 -13.92 4.56
N LEU A 140 -6.00 -14.63 3.66
CA LEU A 140 -6.58 -15.71 2.88
C LEU A 140 -5.72 -16.96 3.05
N ASN A 141 -6.27 -18.00 3.63
CA ASN A 141 -5.62 -19.30 3.68
C ASN A 141 -5.80 -20.02 2.33
N LEU A 142 -4.68 -20.24 1.62
CA LEU A 142 -4.70 -20.83 0.28
C LEU A 142 -5.07 -22.30 0.26
N LYS A 143 -4.91 -23.03 1.38
CA LYS A 143 -5.22 -24.46 1.46
C LYS A 143 -6.73 -24.69 1.52
N ASN A 144 -7.43 -23.96 2.36
CA ASN A 144 -8.87 -24.17 2.63
C ASN A 144 -9.78 -23.03 2.16
N GLY A 145 -9.21 -21.91 1.70
CA GLY A 145 -9.98 -20.74 1.24
C GLY A 145 -10.56 -19.88 2.36
N HIS A 146 -10.18 -20.14 3.62
CA HIS A 146 -10.66 -19.35 4.75
C HIS A 146 -10.17 -17.91 4.66
N VAL A 147 -11.10 -16.96 4.74
CA VAL A 147 -10.82 -15.52 4.81
C VAL A 147 -10.96 -15.07 6.26
N GLY A 148 -9.91 -14.45 6.78
CA GLY A 148 -9.85 -13.94 8.13
C GLY A 148 -9.25 -12.55 8.20
N THR A 149 -8.92 -12.10 9.42
CA THR A 149 -8.25 -10.82 9.67
C THR A 149 -7.12 -11.01 10.66
N LEU A 150 -6.10 -10.14 10.60
CA LEU A 150 -5.11 -10.06 11.66
C LEU A 150 -5.66 -9.28 12.87
N PRO A 151 -5.22 -9.60 14.10
CA PRO A 151 -5.60 -8.85 15.29
C PRO A 151 -4.95 -7.47 15.38
N ILE A 152 -4.20 -7.05 14.36
CA ILE A 152 -3.55 -5.75 14.28
C ILE A 152 -4.57 -4.71 13.82
N LYS A 153 -4.75 -3.69 14.63
CA LYS A 153 -5.67 -2.58 14.40
C LYS A 153 -4.93 -1.29 14.15
N TYR A 154 -5.65 -0.31 13.63
CA TYR A 154 -5.12 1.03 13.51
C TYR A 154 -4.78 1.58 14.90
N PRO A 155 -3.65 2.28 15.03
CA PRO A 155 -3.25 2.85 16.32
C PRO A 155 -4.17 3.99 16.76
N ASP A 156 -4.21 4.25 18.05
CA ASP A 156 -4.98 5.31 18.72
C ASP A 156 -4.46 6.74 18.44
N ILE A 157 -3.68 6.89 17.36
CA ILE A 157 -3.14 8.18 16.93
C ILE A 157 -4.13 8.99 16.09
N PHE A 158 -5.20 8.34 15.65
CA PHE A 158 -6.26 8.99 14.89
C PHE A 158 -7.29 9.55 15.90
N GLU A 159 -7.04 10.79 16.34
CA GLU A 159 -7.97 11.55 17.18
C GLU A 159 -9.19 12.00 16.37
N ASP A 160 -10.25 12.44 17.05
CA ASP A 160 -11.60 12.65 16.50
C ASP A 160 -11.69 13.61 15.30
N ASP A 161 -10.63 14.36 15.00
CA ASP A 161 -10.59 15.38 13.95
C ASP A 161 -9.57 15.10 12.85
N VAL A 162 -9.10 13.88 12.73
CA VAL A 162 -8.10 13.54 11.73
C VAL A 162 -8.73 13.44 10.34
N ARG A 163 -8.75 14.57 9.68
CA ARG A 163 -8.66 14.57 8.23
C ARG A 163 -7.30 13.97 7.89
N THR A 164 -7.29 12.80 7.25
CA THR A 164 -6.02 12.21 6.82
C THR A 164 -5.32 13.20 5.90
N PRO A 165 -4.11 13.66 6.21
CA PRO A 165 -3.42 14.71 5.45
C PRO A 165 -3.08 14.31 4.02
N ALA A 166 -3.27 13.08 3.67
CA ALA A 166 -3.05 12.58 2.33
C ALA A 166 -4.37 12.49 1.59
N GLY A 167 -4.68 13.50 0.84
CA GLY A 167 -5.75 13.42 -0.15
C GLY A 167 -5.59 12.18 -1.01
N GLY A 168 -6.40 11.16 -0.77
CA GLY A 168 -6.35 9.96 -1.59
C GLY A 168 -6.27 8.64 -0.84
N GLY A 169 -6.48 8.58 0.44
CA GLY A 169 -6.96 7.35 1.05
C GLY A 169 -5.94 6.34 1.53
N TYR A 170 -4.65 6.63 1.52
CA TYR A 170 -3.66 5.73 2.11
C TYR A 170 -3.23 6.24 3.47
N VAL A 171 -3.71 5.56 4.51
CA VAL A 171 -3.40 5.91 5.90
C VAL A 171 -2.03 5.39 6.32
N PHE A 172 -1.55 4.34 5.65
CA PHE A 172 -0.27 3.71 5.93
C PHE A 172 0.32 3.03 4.70
N SER A 173 1.61 2.78 4.75
CA SER A 173 2.35 1.88 3.87
C SER A 173 3.04 0.81 4.69
N TYR A 174 3.44 -0.28 4.07
CA TYR A 174 4.17 -1.34 4.75
C TYR A 174 5.01 -2.17 3.80
N ASP A 175 5.98 -2.88 4.39
CA ASP A 175 6.73 -3.92 3.71
C ASP A 175 6.96 -5.11 4.64
N TYR A 176 7.13 -6.29 4.05
CA TYR A 176 7.38 -7.51 4.77
C TYR A 176 8.81 -8.00 4.53
N ASN A 177 9.62 -7.99 5.58
CA ASN A 177 10.97 -8.49 5.57
C ASN A 177 10.97 -10.02 5.76
N TYR A 178 11.07 -10.77 4.68
CA TYR A 178 11.12 -12.23 4.70
C TYR A 178 12.35 -12.83 5.38
N ARG A 179 13.44 -12.07 5.57
CA ARG A 179 14.63 -12.56 6.28
C ARG A 179 14.43 -12.60 7.78
N GLN A 180 13.73 -11.60 8.31
CA GLN A 180 13.48 -11.46 9.74
C GLN A 180 12.07 -11.91 10.13
N ASP A 181 11.25 -12.35 9.15
CA ASP A 181 9.84 -12.68 9.33
C ASP A 181 9.06 -11.54 10.00
N ARG A 182 9.28 -10.30 9.49
CA ARG A 182 8.88 -9.05 10.15
C ARG A 182 8.04 -8.17 9.22
N LEU A 183 6.90 -7.71 9.72
CA LEU A 183 6.08 -6.69 9.08
C LEU A 183 6.42 -5.32 9.66
N VAL A 184 6.71 -4.36 8.79
CA VAL A 184 7.03 -2.97 9.17
C VAL A 184 6.04 -2.03 8.51
N CYS A 185 5.35 -1.20 9.30
CA CYS A 185 4.33 -0.27 8.82
C CYS A 185 4.71 1.17 9.14
N SER A 186 4.46 2.05 8.20
CA SER A 186 4.63 3.50 8.28
C SER A 186 3.29 4.19 8.09
N PHE A 187 2.91 5.07 9.01
CA PHE A 187 1.66 5.84 8.92
C PHE A 187 1.94 7.23 8.34
N THR A 188 1.02 7.71 7.51
CA THR A 188 1.19 8.95 6.75
C THR A 188 1.40 10.18 7.64
N GLY A 189 0.69 10.27 8.76
CA GLY A 189 0.72 11.42 9.68
C GLY A 189 1.44 11.15 11.00
N TYR A 190 2.24 10.08 11.11
CA TYR A 190 2.81 9.68 12.38
C TYR A 190 4.31 9.40 12.32
N ASP A 191 5.06 9.98 13.25
CA ASP A 191 6.51 9.86 13.29
C ASP A 191 7.00 8.44 13.54
N SER A 192 6.29 7.67 14.36
CA SER A 192 6.72 6.31 14.70
C SER A 192 6.42 5.29 13.61
N ILE A 193 7.21 4.22 13.61
CA ILE A 193 7.05 3.03 12.77
C ILE A 193 6.50 1.91 13.65
N MET A 194 5.47 1.20 13.16
CA MET A 194 4.91 0.03 13.81
C MET A 194 5.55 -1.24 13.25
N VAL A 195 5.88 -2.16 14.12
CA VAL A 195 6.56 -3.42 13.79
C VAL A 195 5.90 -4.60 14.48
N THR A 196 5.81 -5.72 13.78
CA THR A 196 5.42 -7.00 14.36
C THR A 196 6.18 -8.16 13.73
N ASP A 197 6.65 -9.09 14.55
CA ASP A 197 7.33 -10.31 14.11
C ASP A 197 6.39 -11.53 14.16
N ASP A 198 5.33 -11.47 14.93
CA ASP A 198 4.37 -12.57 15.12
C ASP A 198 2.99 -12.30 14.47
N LEU A 199 2.82 -11.15 13.83
CA LEU A 199 1.55 -10.66 13.26
C LEU A 199 0.42 -10.51 14.31
N LYS A 200 0.77 -10.32 15.57
CA LYS A 200 -0.17 -10.18 16.69
C LYS A 200 0.19 -9.02 17.60
N GLN A 201 1.41 -9.02 18.13
CA GLN A 201 1.91 -7.99 19.02
C GLN A 201 2.68 -6.94 18.23
N VAL A 202 2.46 -5.68 18.57
CA VAL A 202 3.11 -4.55 17.89
C VAL A 202 4.09 -3.85 18.81
N ARG A 203 5.20 -3.39 18.22
CA ARG A 203 6.19 -2.52 18.87
C ARG A 203 6.33 -1.26 18.05
N TRP A 204 6.75 -0.18 18.70
CA TRP A 204 6.91 1.13 18.07
C TRP A 204 8.36 1.58 18.10
N TYR A 205 8.82 2.10 16.99
CA TYR A 205 10.16 2.64 16.81
C TYR A 205 10.09 4.10 16.37
N ASN A 206 11.09 4.88 16.76
CA ASN A 206 11.20 6.26 16.29
C ASN A 206 11.56 6.29 14.81
N GLY A 207 10.74 6.94 14.01
CA GLY A 207 10.95 7.12 12.57
C GLY A 207 10.87 8.59 12.14
N LYS A 208 11.06 9.52 13.09
CA LYS A 208 10.92 10.95 12.84
C LYS A 208 11.97 11.48 11.88
N SER A 209 11.53 12.24 10.88
CA SER A 209 12.40 12.99 10.00
C SER A 209 13.08 14.16 10.75
N ARG A 210 14.39 14.33 10.55
CA ARG A 210 15.13 15.48 11.09
C ARG A 210 14.80 16.79 10.40
N TYR A 211 14.20 16.75 9.22
CA TYR A 211 13.84 17.93 8.44
C TYR A 211 12.42 18.44 8.70
N LEU A 212 11.58 17.67 9.40
CA LEU A 212 10.22 18.07 9.74
C LEU A 212 10.12 18.47 11.22
N LYS A 213 9.68 19.71 11.44
CA LYS A 213 9.43 20.22 12.81
C LYS A 213 8.18 19.58 13.42
N SER A 214 7.15 19.40 12.61
CA SER A 214 5.85 18.89 13.03
C SER A 214 5.20 18.12 11.88
N MET A 215 4.45 17.08 12.22
CA MET A 215 3.58 16.34 11.29
C MET A 215 2.12 16.86 11.32
N ARG A 216 1.86 17.97 11.98
CA ARG A 216 0.51 18.55 12.00
C ARG A 216 0.12 18.98 10.59
N PRO A 217 -1.01 18.48 10.07
CA PRO A 217 -1.51 18.90 8.77
C PRO A 217 -1.96 20.36 8.82
N LYS A 218 -1.84 21.05 7.69
CA LYS A 218 -2.59 22.29 7.50
C LYS A 218 -4.06 21.92 7.33
N VAL A 219 -4.94 22.54 8.08
CA VAL A 219 -6.39 22.32 8.02
C VAL A 219 -7.02 23.55 7.39
N TYR A 220 -7.83 23.35 6.35
CA TYR A 220 -8.63 24.40 5.72
C TYR A 220 -10.10 24.21 6.06
N GLU A 221 -10.85 25.30 6.16
CA GLU A 221 -12.30 25.26 6.37
C GLU A 221 -12.99 24.63 5.15
N ALA A 222 -13.95 23.78 5.42
CA ALA A 222 -14.45 22.72 4.56
C ALA A 222 -15.04 23.18 3.21
N ASN A 223 -14.23 23.05 2.15
CA ASN A 223 -14.70 22.89 0.78
C ASN A 223 -14.25 21.55 0.22
N ASP A 224 -14.98 20.98 -0.73
CA ASP A 224 -14.70 19.66 -1.30
C ASP A 224 -13.33 19.53 -1.99
N PHE A 225 -12.64 20.63 -2.25
CA PHE A 225 -11.33 20.68 -2.90
C PHE A 225 -10.16 20.95 -1.95
N ASP A 226 -10.41 21.31 -0.71
CA ASP A 226 -9.37 21.68 0.25
C ASP A 226 -8.51 20.48 0.67
N TRP A 227 -9.02 19.26 0.59
CA TRP A 227 -8.27 18.07 0.93
C TRP A 227 -7.05 17.83 0.02
N LEU A 228 -7.14 18.20 -1.28
CA LEU A 228 -5.99 18.10 -2.19
C LEU A 228 -4.92 19.12 -1.80
N ARG A 229 -5.34 20.35 -1.52
CA ARG A 229 -4.48 21.40 -1.03
C ARG A 229 -3.85 21.03 0.30
N GLU A 230 -4.64 20.55 1.25
CA GLU A 230 -4.16 20.04 2.53
C GLU A 230 -3.08 18.95 2.33
N SER A 231 -3.31 18.04 1.41
CA SER A 231 -2.35 16.97 1.06
C SER A 231 -1.05 17.52 0.49
N LEU A 232 -1.09 18.58 -0.29
CA LEU A 232 0.11 19.20 -0.88
C LEU A 232 0.88 20.03 0.14
N GLU A 233 0.17 20.83 0.92
CA GLU A 233 0.77 21.77 1.86
C GLU A 233 1.12 21.13 3.22
N SER A 234 0.67 19.90 3.48
CA SER A 234 1.02 19.16 4.70
C SER A 234 2.21 18.24 4.50
N PRO A 235 3.08 18.08 5.50
CA PRO A 235 4.09 17.06 5.49
C PRO A 235 3.44 15.68 5.61
N SER A 236 4.05 14.66 5.03
CA SER A 236 3.54 13.30 5.17
C SER A 236 4.65 12.26 4.97
N TYR A 237 4.53 11.14 5.67
CA TYR A 237 5.29 9.96 5.33
C TYR A 237 4.59 9.20 4.22
N HIS A 238 5.38 8.69 3.30
CA HIS A 238 4.89 7.90 2.18
C HIS A 238 5.31 6.42 2.35
N ASN A 239 6.03 5.87 1.39
CA ASN A 239 6.41 4.47 1.41
C ASN A 239 7.43 4.14 2.50
N ILE A 240 7.30 2.94 3.07
CA ILE A 240 8.39 2.25 3.74
C ILE A 240 8.72 0.99 2.95
N MET A 241 10.01 0.70 2.75
CA MET A 241 10.48 -0.39 1.91
C MET A 241 11.72 -1.04 2.52
N TYR A 242 11.81 -2.35 2.40
CA TYR A 242 12.97 -3.11 2.80
C TYR A 242 13.88 -3.42 1.60
N ASP A 243 15.14 -3.00 1.68
CA ASP A 243 16.17 -3.40 0.73
C ASP A 243 16.87 -4.66 1.21
N LYS A 244 16.50 -5.79 0.63
CA LYS A 244 17.07 -7.10 0.95
C LYS A 244 18.57 -7.24 0.62
N TYR A 245 19.14 -6.38 -0.23
CA TYR A 245 20.53 -6.42 -0.63
C TYR A 245 21.43 -5.71 0.36
N ARG A 246 20.94 -4.59 0.91
CA ARG A 246 21.67 -3.75 1.88
C ARG A 246 21.26 -4.01 3.31
N ASP A 247 20.18 -4.75 3.52
CA ASP A 247 19.58 -5.07 4.83
C ASP A 247 19.19 -3.81 5.61
N VAL A 248 18.54 -2.88 4.91
CA VAL A 248 18.09 -1.59 5.44
C VAL A 248 16.65 -1.32 5.05
N TYR A 249 16.01 -0.37 5.75
CA TYR A 249 14.70 0.14 5.37
C TYR A 249 14.82 1.60 4.91
N TYR A 250 14.00 1.96 3.94
CA TYR A 250 13.85 3.34 3.46
C TYR A 250 12.43 3.81 3.77
N ARG A 251 12.32 5.02 4.32
CA ARG A 251 11.04 5.71 4.53
C ARG A 251 11.05 7.02 3.78
N ILE A 252 10.11 7.22 2.88
CA ILE A 252 9.98 8.46 2.13
C ILE A 252 9.22 9.47 2.97
N VAL A 253 9.73 10.70 2.99
CA VAL A 253 9.16 11.84 3.68
C VAL A 253 8.81 12.90 2.64
N ARG A 254 7.55 13.26 2.52
CA ARG A 254 7.08 14.34 1.64
C ARG A 254 7.11 15.66 2.43
N HIS A 255 7.85 16.63 1.90
CA HIS A 255 7.90 17.95 2.50
C HIS A 255 6.69 18.79 2.08
N PRO A 256 6.24 19.74 2.89
CA PRO A 256 5.15 20.67 2.50
C PRO A 256 5.50 21.39 1.21
N TYR A 257 4.51 21.57 0.36
CA TYR A 257 4.62 22.36 -0.87
C TYR A 257 3.59 23.47 -0.86
N GLU A 258 4.02 24.72 -0.91
CA GLU A 258 3.11 25.86 -0.99
C GLU A 258 2.65 26.04 -2.43
N LEU A 259 1.34 25.86 -2.66
CA LEU A 259 0.73 26.11 -3.96
C LEU A 259 0.82 27.58 -4.30
N LYS A 260 1.33 27.87 -5.49
CA LYS A 260 1.31 29.23 -6.04
C LYS A 260 -0.08 29.58 -6.56
N ALA A 261 -0.39 30.86 -6.60
CA ALA A 261 -1.72 31.35 -7.00
C ALA A 261 -2.21 30.86 -8.37
N ASN A 262 -1.29 30.49 -9.27
CA ASN A 262 -1.60 30.04 -10.63
C ASN A 262 -1.43 28.51 -10.81
N GLU A 263 -1.11 27.78 -9.76
CA GLU A 263 -0.96 26.32 -9.82
C GLU A 263 -2.29 25.66 -9.51
N SER A 264 -2.70 24.74 -10.35
CA SER A 264 -3.85 23.89 -10.09
C SER A 264 -3.49 22.90 -8.99
N HIS A 265 -4.36 22.76 -8.00
CA HIS A 265 -4.22 21.71 -6.98
C HIS A 265 -4.37 20.27 -7.53
N TYR A 266 -4.79 20.11 -8.79
CA TYR A 266 -4.78 18.83 -9.50
C TYR A 266 -3.39 18.45 -10.03
N ASP A 267 -2.54 19.45 -10.24
CA ASP A 267 -1.16 19.22 -10.59
C ASP A 267 -0.40 18.92 -9.30
N ASP A 268 -0.44 17.64 -8.86
CA ASP A 268 0.53 17.20 -7.84
C ASP A 268 1.91 17.49 -8.44
N PRO A 269 2.58 18.55 -7.98
CA PRO A 269 3.80 18.96 -8.63
C PRO A 269 4.78 17.81 -8.53
N ASN A 270 5.09 17.21 -9.67
CA ASN A 270 6.11 16.18 -9.80
C ASN A 270 7.49 16.67 -9.29
N GLY A 271 7.51 17.89 -8.81
CA GLY A 271 8.65 18.61 -8.32
C GLY A 271 8.68 18.87 -6.82
N ARG A 272 7.87 18.19 -6.05
CA ARG A 272 7.87 18.34 -4.59
C ARG A 272 9.20 17.87 -3.99
N GLU A 273 9.72 18.68 -3.07
CA GLU A 273 10.87 18.28 -2.26
C GLU A 273 10.50 17.10 -1.36
N PHE A 274 11.42 16.16 -1.20
CA PHE A 274 11.26 15.02 -0.31
C PHE A 274 12.59 14.61 0.35
N SER A 275 12.52 13.80 1.39
CA SER A 275 13.68 13.14 1.94
C SER A 275 13.46 11.64 2.09
N VAL A 276 14.55 10.91 2.25
CA VAL A 276 14.54 9.47 2.50
C VAL A 276 15.30 9.21 3.79
N ILE A 277 14.57 8.69 4.79
CA ILE A 277 15.15 8.20 6.02
C ILE A 277 15.65 6.78 5.76
N ILE A 278 16.86 6.48 6.22
CA ILE A 278 17.48 5.16 6.14
C ILE A 278 17.56 4.59 7.54
N PHE A 279 17.03 3.38 7.71
CA PHE A 279 17.11 2.62 8.95
C PHE A 279 17.98 1.39 8.74
N ASP A 280 18.72 0.98 9.75
CA ASP A 280 19.35 -0.33 9.79
C ASP A 280 18.29 -1.45 9.97
N LYS A 281 18.74 -2.71 9.97
CA LYS A 281 17.88 -3.89 10.17
C LYS A 281 17.14 -3.89 11.52
N ASP A 282 17.65 -3.17 12.51
CA ASP A 282 17.07 -3.06 13.85
C ASP A 282 16.22 -1.79 14.03
N LEU A 283 15.99 -1.07 12.92
CA LEU A 283 15.17 0.15 12.82
C LEU A 283 15.78 1.38 13.54
N ASN A 284 17.09 1.41 13.72
CA ASN A 284 17.79 2.63 14.11
C ASN A 284 17.97 3.53 12.88
N ILE A 285 17.73 4.82 13.03
CA ILE A 285 17.98 5.79 11.95
C ILE A 285 19.51 5.93 11.77
N ILE A 286 20.01 5.51 10.62
CA ILE A 286 21.43 5.61 10.26
C ILE A 286 21.72 6.76 9.28
N GLY A 287 20.67 7.34 8.69
CA GLY A 287 20.82 8.49 7.80
C GLY A 287 19.49 9.04 7.32
N GLU A 288 19.55 10.25 6.80
CA GLU A 288 18.44 10.86 6.05
C GLU A 288 19.02 11.80 4.99
N THR A 289 18.56 11.66 3.76
CA THR A 289 18.99 12.47 2.62
C THR A 289 17.82 13.23 2.04
N LYS A 290 18.01 14.53 1.83
CA LYS A 290 17.02 15.42 1.23
C LYS A 290 17.26 15.54 -0.27
N PHE A 291 16.18 15.48 -1.04
CA PHE A 291 16.17 15.59 -2.49
C PHE A 291 15.44 16.87 -2.90
N PRO A 292 16.05 17.69 -3.78
CA PRO A 292 15.43 18.92 -4.23
C PRO A 292 14.21 18.62 -5.10
N GLY A 293 13.23 19.51 -5.04
CA GLY A 293 12.09 19.48 -5.92
C GLY A 293 12.45 19.62 -7.40
N ASN A 294 11.57 19.20 -8.29
CA ASN A 294 11.69 19.27 -9.76
C ASN A 294 12.84 18.48 -10.38
N LYS A 295 13.52 17.62 -9.62
CA LYS A 295 14.65 16.84 -10.11
C LYS A 295 14.42 15.33 -10.05
N TYR A 296 13.65 14.85 -9.10
CA TYR A 296 13.42 13.43 -8.87
C TYR A 296 11.93 13.14 -8.63
N PHE A 297 11.47 12.00 -9.15
CA PHE A 297 10.11 11.51 -8.97
C PHE A 297 10.08 10.44 -7.89
N TYR A 298 9.62 10.74 -6.70
CA TYR A 298 9.52 9.75 -5.63
C TYR A 298 8.37 8.74 -5.82
N LYS A 299 7.37 9.06 -6.64
CA LYS A 299 6.22 8.17 -6.89
C LYS A 299 6.51 7.01 -7.83
N MET A 300 7.53 7.13 -8.66
CA MET A 300 7.84 6.16 -9.72
C MET A 300 9.23 5.52 -9.55
N SER A 301 9.87 5.71 -8.42
CA SER A 301 11.28 5.35 -8.24
C SER A 301 11.49 3.95 -7.66
N PHE A 302 10.53 3.03 -7.84
CA PHE A 302 10.62 1.71 -7.19
C PHE A 302 10.22 0.56 -8.09
#